data_aaa0009110ca62d55c6c829efbf67db1
#
_entry.id   aaa0009110ca62d55c6c829efbf67db1
#
_cell.length_a   1.000
_cell.length_b   1.000
_cell.length_c   1.000
_cell.angle_alpha   90.00
_cell.angle_beta   90.00
_cell.angle_gamma   90.00
#
_symmetry.space_group_name_H-M   'P 1'
#
loop_
_entity.id
_entity.type
_entity.pdbx_description
1 polymer ?
#
loop_
_entity_poly.entity_id
_entity_poly.type
_entity_poly.pdbx_seq_one_letter_code
_entity_poly.pdbx_strand_id
1 'polypeptide(L)'
;MLYPVPAVMVSCQRPGEKPNIITIAWAGTVCSSPAMVSISVRKERYSYDILKETGEFVINLVTKDLVRAADFCGVRSGRDVDKFQEMHLTEQPSQTIQSPGIGESPVNIECKVTEVKPLGSHDLFLAEVTNVTIDDRYMNENGKFELNQSGLVAYSH
;
A
#
# COMPACT_ATOMS: atom_id res chain seq x y z
N MET A 1 20.99 1.05 8.67
CA MET A 1 19.57 1.08 8.26
C MET A 1 18.68 0.78 9.44
N LEU A 2 17.45 1.31 9.43
CA LEU A 2 16.51 1.15 10.53
C LEU A 2 15.65 -0.10 10.29
N TYR A 3 15.88 -1.15 11.06
CA TYR A 3 15.08 -2.38 11.06
C TYR A 3 14.60 -2.70 12.48
N PRO A 4 13.43 -3.34 12.63
CA PRO A 4 12.48 -3.74 11.60
C PRO A 4 11.73 -2.54 11.00
N VAL A 5 11.28 -2.70 9.76
CA VAL A 5 10.46 -1.72 9.06
C VAL A 5 9.12 -2.37 8.69
N PRO A 6 8.07 -1.57 8.42
CA PRO A 6 6.84 -2.14 7.90
C PRO A 6 7.10 -2.79 6.52
N ALA A 7 6.32 -3.80 6.21
CA ALA A 7 6.21 -4.33 4.85
C ALA A 7 4.76 -4.12 4.43
N VAL A 8 4.52 -3.28 3.41
CA VAL A 8 3.18 -2.96 2.95
C VAL A 8 3.05 -3.22 1.45
N MET A 9 1.84 -3.56 1.01
CA MET A 9 1.52 -3.64 -0.41
C MET A 9 0.83 -2.34 -0.81
N VAL A 10 1.39 -1.65 -1.81
CA VAL A 10 0.84 -0.40 -2.33
C VAL A 10 0.17 -0.67 -3.66
N SER A 11 -1.12 -0.42 -3.75
CA SER A 11 -1.90 -0.57 -4.98
C SER A 11 -2.15 0.77 -5.65
N CYS A 12 -2.09 0.77 -6.98
CA CYS A 12 -2.30 1.96 -7.81
C CYS A 12 -2.84 1.57 -9.18
N GLN A 13 -3.52 2.49 -9.85
CA GLN A 13 -4.18 2.21 -11.11
C GLN A 13 -4.28 3.46 -11.98
N ARG A 14 -3.94 3.34 -13.26
CA ARG A 14 -4.34 4.34 -14.27
C ARG A 14 -5.79 4.12 -14.67
N PRO A 15 -6.54 5.19 -15.00
CA PRO A 15 -7.91 5.04 -15.49
C PRO A 15 -7.97 4.11 -16.70
N GLY A 16 -8.90 3.14 -16.67
CA GLY A 16 -9.11 2.20 -17.77
C GLY A 16 -8.09 1.06 -17.87
N GLU A 17 -7.09 1.02 -17.03
CA GLU A 17 -6.08 -0.05 -16.98
C GLU A 17 -6.26 -0.94 -15.76
N LYS A 18 -5.58 -2.10 -15.76
CA LYS A 18 -5.55 -2.99 -14.59
C LYS A 18 -4.74 -2.37 -13.46
N PRO A 19 -5.17 -2.55 -12.20
CA PRO A 19 -4.39 -2.08 -11.07
C PRO A 19 -3.10 -2.90 -10.90
N ASN A 20 -2.08 -2.26 -10.34
CA ASN A 20 -0.82 -2.91 -9.99
C ASN A 20 -0.57 -2.82 -8.49
N ILE A 21 0.28 -3.71 -7.99
CA ILE A 21 0.71 -3.74 -6.60
C ILE A 21 2.23 -3.75 -6.57
N ILE A 22 2.80 -2.95 -5.67
CA ILE A 22 4.23 -2.98 -5.35
C ILE A 22 4.40 -3.14 -3.84
N THR A 23 5.29 -4.02 -3.43
CA THR A 23 5.63 -4.18 -2.02
C THR A 23 6.71 -3.16 -1.64
N ILE A 24 6.45 -2.41 -0.59
CA ILE A 24 7.32 -1.34 -0.10
C ILE A 24 7.63 -1.56 1.37
N ALA A 25 8.92 -1.50 1.72
CA ALA A 25 9.39 -1.54 3.10
C ALA A 25 9.72 -0.13 3.64
N TRP A 26 9.99 0.80 2.76
CA TRP A 26 10.30 2.19 3.17
C TRP A 26 9.04 3.05 3.05
N ALA A 27 8.21 2.88 4.06
CA ALA A 27 6.95 3.59 4.25
C ALA A 27 6.82 4.00 5.72
N GLY A 28 6.14 5.09 5.98
CA GLY A 28 5.95 5.53 7.35
C GLY A 28 4.94 6.65 7.50
N THR A 29 4.52 6.87 8.74
CA THR A 29 3.70 8.02 9.14
C THR A 29 4.60 9.23 9.33
N VAL A 30 4.22 10.37 8.76
CA VAL A 30 5.04 11.59 8.82
C VAL A 30 4.34 12.77 9.50
N CYS A 31 3.01 12.75 9.58
CA CYS A 31 2.24 13.82 10.21
C CYS A 31 0.91 13.28 10.71
N SER A 32 0.42 13.81 11.82
CA SER A 32 -0.86 13.40 12.41
C SER A 32 -2.01 14.36 12.11
N SER A 33 -1.69 15.64 11.85
CA SER A 33 -2.71 16.66 11.57
C SER A 33 -2.17 17.68 10.56
N PRO A 34 -2.49 17.54 9.26
CA PRO A 34 -3.29 16.46 8.69
C PRO A 34 -2.59 15.10 8.77
N ALA A 35 -3.36 14.02 8.68
CA ALA A 35 -2.81 12.66 8.67
C ALA A 35 -2.05 12.43 7.35
N MET A 36 -0.76 12.16 7.44
CA MET A 36 0.11 11.99 6.28
C MET A 36 1.06 10.80 6.43
N VAL A 37 1.35 10.21 5.29
CA VAL A 37 2.29 9.10 5.15
C VAL A 37 3.31 9.40 4.05
N SER A 38 4.38 8.62 4.04
CA SER A 38 5.37 8.64 2.96
C SER A 38 5.65 7.23 2.46
N ILE A 39 5.99 7.14 1.18
CA ILE A 39 6.57 5.94 0.57
C ILE A 39 7.75 6.35 -0.29
N SER A 40 8.82 5.55 -0.28
CA SER A 40 9.99 5.74 -1.14
C SER A 40 9.98 4.71 -2.26
N VAL A 41 10.02 5.16 -3.51
CA VAL A 41 9.87 4.30 -4.68
C VAL A 41 11.00 4.53 -5.66
N ARG A 42 11.60 3.43 -6.17
CA ARG A 42 12.62 3.50 -7.23
C ARG A 42 11.97 3.85 -8.56
N LYS A 43 12.66 4.70 -9.33
CA LYS A 43 12.16 5.21 -10.62
C LYS A 43 11.94 4.12 -11.67
N GLU A 44 12.69 3.03 -11.61
CA GLU A 44 12.59 1.91 -12.55
C GLU A 44 11.42 0.97 -12.27
N ARG A 45 10.74 1.11 -11.12
CA ARG A 45 9.59 0.27 -10.80
C ARG A 45 8.38 0.63 -11.65
N TYR A 46 7.65 -0.40 -12.08
CA TYR A 46 6.46 -0.21 -12.92
C TYR A 46 5.41 0.71 -12.30
N SER A 47 5.20 0.64 -10.98
CA SER A 47 4.27 1.51 -10.27
C SER A 47 4.69 2.97 -10.21
N TYR A 48 5.98 3.28 -10.39
CA TYR A 48 6.50 4.65 -10.25
C TYR A 48 5.76 5.65 -11.15
N ASP A 49 5.67 5.34 -12.45
CA ASP A 49 5.00 6.23 -13.39
C ASP A 49 3.51 6.36 -13.11
N ILE A 50 2.87 5.26 -12.68
CA ILE A 50 1.44 5.26 -12.30
C ILE A 50 1.22 6.22 -11.13
N LEU A 51 2.07 6.15 -10.10
CA LEU A 51 2.00 7.03 -8.93
C LEU A 51 2.22 8.49 -9.30
N LYS A 52 3.18 8.76 -10.18
CA LYS A 52 3.47 10.12 -10.67
C LYS A 52 2.30 10.71 -11.47
N GLU A 53 1.70 9.91 -12.34
CA GLU A 53 0.61 10.34 -13.22
C GLU A 53 -0.70 10.53 -12.47
N THR A 54 -1.05 9.58 -11.60
CA THR A 54 -2.36 9.58 -10.93
C THR A 54 -2.37 10.38 -9.63
N GLY A 55 -1.22 10.48 -8.95
CA GLY A 55 -1.12 11.18 -7.67
C GLY A 55 -1.92 10.52 -6.55
N GLU A 56 -2.17 9.20 -6.63
CA GLU A 56 -2.94 8.49 -5.63
C GLU A 56 -2.50 7.04 -5.48
N PHE A 57 -2.73 6.47 -4.32
CA PHE A 57 -2.45 5.06 -4.05
C PHE A 57 -3.16 4.59 -2.78
N VAL A 58 -3.18 3.27 -2.59
CA VAL A 58 -3.67 2.65 -1.35
C VAL A 58 -2.52 1.90 -0.69
N ILE A 59 -2.28 2.16 0.59
CA ILE A 59 -1.40 1.32 1.41
C ILE A 59 -2.25 0.21 2.04
N ASN A 60 -1.87 -1.04 1.78
CA ASN A 60 -2.54 -2.22 2.31
C ASN A 60 -1.60 -2.91 3.30
N LEU A 61 -2.03 -3.03 4.55
CA LEU A 61 -1.22 -3.68 5.58
C LEU A 61 -1.12 -5.18 5.32
N VAL A 62 0.03 -5.76 5.63
CA VAL A 62 0.36 -7.16 5.34
C VAL A 62 0.29 -7.98 6.62
N THR A 63 -0.55 -9.02 6.60
CA THR A 63 -0.62 -10.03 7.64
C THR A 63 0.25 -11.24 7.27
N LYS A 64 0.47 -12.14 8.23
CA LYS A 64 1.19 -13.40 7.97
C LYS A 64 0.59 -14.21 6.82
N ASP A 65 -0.74 -14.14 6.61
CA ASP A 65 -1.42 -14.86 5.53
C ASP A 65 -1.16 -14.21 4.15
N LEU A 66 -0.74 -12.95 4.12
CA LEU A 66 -0.42 -12.20 2.91
C LEU A 66 1.09 -12.15 2.59
N VAL A 67 1.93 -12.78 3.38
CA VAL A 67 3.40 -12.72 3.20
C VAL A 67 3.82 -13.21 1.83
N ARG A 68 3.24 -14.32 1.34
CA ARG A 68 3.56 -14.86 0.01
C ARG A 68 3.17 -13.87 -1.10
N ALA A 69 2.02 -13.25 -0.99
CA ALA A 69 1.58 -12.23 -1.95
C ALA A 69 2.47 -11.00 -1.89
N ALA A 70 2.85 -10.56 -0.70
CA ALA A 70 3.75 -9.41 -0.53
C ALA A 70 5.13 -9.67 -1.15
N ASP A 71 5.69 -10.86 -0.92
CA ASP A 71 6.97 -11.26 -1.54
C ASP A 71 6.86 -11.26 -3.07
N PHE A 72 5.85 -11.93 -3.61
CA PHE A 72 5.60 -11.97 -5.06
C PHE A 72 5.47 -10.57 -5.67
N CYS A 73 4.68 -9.70 -5.06
CA CYS A 73 4.45 -8.34 -5.54
C CYS A 73 5.71 -7.47 -5.46
N GLY A 74 6.66 -7.82 -4.61
CA GLY A 74 7.94 -7.12 -4.47
C GLY A 74 9.00 -7.54 -5.47
N VAL A 75 8.97 -8.81 -5.94
CA VAL A 75 10.00 -9.37 -6.83
C VAL A 75 9.59 -9.46 -8.29
N ARG A 76 8.28 -9.41 -8.60
CA ARG A 76 7.78 -9.47 -9.97
C ARG A 76 7.37 -8.08 -10.44
N SER A 77 7.40 -7.87 -11.76
CA SER A 77 6.99 -6.60 -12.37
C SER A 77 5.56 -6.67 -12.88
N GLY A 78 4.81 -5.58 -12.70
CA GLY A 78 3.48 -5.42 -13.31
C GLY A 78 3.50 -5.34 -14.84
N ARG A 79 4.70 -5.17 -15.45
CA ARG A 79 4.85 -5.27 -16.90
C ARG A 79 4.62 -6.69 -17.41
N ASP A 80 4.90 -7.69 -16.58
CA ASP A 80 4.92 -9.10 -16.98
C ASP A 80 3.74 -9.88 -16.43
N VAL A 81 3.17 -9.47 -15.30
CA VAL A 81 2.14 -10.24 -14.60
C VAL A 81 1.04 -9.35 -14.04
N ASP A 82 -0.17 -9.90 -13.96
CA ASP A 82 -1.30 -9.32 -13.22
C ASP A 82 -1.26 -9.85 -11.79
N LYS A 83 -0.80 -9.03 -10.86
CA LYS A 83 -0.53 -9.45 -9.48
C LYS A 83 -1.80 -9.74 -8.68
N PHE A 84 -2.90 -9.05 -8.94
CA PHE A 84 -4.19 -9.36 -8.32
C PHE A 84 -4.65 -10.75 -8.74
N GLN A 85 -4.56 -11.07 -10.02
CA GLN A 85 -4.97 -12.36 -10.56
C GLN A 85 -4.05 -13.50 -10.09
N GLU A 86 -2.73 -13.31 -10.21
CA GLU A 86 -1.75 -14.35 -9.86
C GLU A 86 -1.78 -14.72 -8.36
N MET A 87 -2.01 -13.75 -7.50
CA MET A 87 -2.06 -13.97 -6.06
C MET A 87 -3.48 -14.13 -5.52
N HIS A 88 -4.48 -14.23 -6.40
CA HIS A 88 -5.89 -14.40 -6.03
C HIS A 88 -6.37 -13.33 -5.04
N LEU A 89 -5.95 -12.08 -5.28
CA LEU A 89 -6.34 -10.94 -4.46
C LEU A 89 -7.57 -10.26 -5.05
N THR A 90 -8.43 -9.75 -4.16
CA THR A 90 -9.65 -9.05 -4.52
C THR A 90 -9.41 -7.55 -4.60
N GLU A 91 -9.84 -6.92 -5.69
CA GLU A 91 -9.85 -5.46 -5.80
C GLU A 91 -10.96 -4.91 -4.92
N GLN A 92 -10.58 -4.17 -3.88
CA GLN A 92 -11.51 -3.51 -2.97
C GLN A 92 -11.71 -2.07 -3.42
N PRO A 93 -12.90 -1.68 -3.89
CA PRO A 93 -13.16 -0.30 -4.30
C PRO A 93 -12.84 0.70 -3.20
N SER A 94 -12.13 1.77 -3.55
CA SER A 94 -11.85 2.88 -2.64
C SER A 94 -13.03 3.85 -2.55
N GLN A 95 -13.09 4.64 -1.48
CA GLN A 95 -14.15 5.62 -1.24
C GLN A 95 -13.80 6.99 -1.82
N THR A 96 -12.52 7.38 -1.80
CA THR A 96 -12.09 8.75 -2.12
C THR A 96 -11.17 8.85 -3.33
N ILE A 97 -10.69 7.71 -3.84
CA ILE A 97 -9.75 7.65 -4.97
C ILE A 97 -10.17 6.53 -5.93
N GLN A 98 -9.55 6.49 -7.12
CA GLN A 98 -9.84 5.47 -8.15
C GLN A 98 -9.08 4.17 -7.94
N SER A 99 -7.85 4.24 -7.42
CA SER A 99 -7.04 3.06 -7.16
C SER A 99 -7.69 2.17 -6.11
N PRO A 100 -7.85 0.87 -6.37
CA PRO A 100 -8.46 -0.04 -5.40
C PRO A 100 -7.50 -0.45 -4.30
N GLY A 101 -8.05 -0.83 -3.15
CA GLY A 101 -7.33 -1.54 -2.12
C GLY A 101 -7.32 -3.05 -2.38
N ILE A 102 -6.69 -3.78 -1.47
CA ILE A 102 -6.65 -5.25 -1.47
C ILE A 102 -7.64 -5.75 -0.41
N GLY A 103 -8.68 -6.48 -0.86
CA GLY A 103 -9.77 -6.92 0.03
C GLY A 103 -9.33 -7.85 1.15
N GLU A 104 -8.26 -8.62 0.95
CA GLU A 104 -7.69 -9.53 1.94
C GLU A 104 -6.86 -8.83 3.02
N SER A 105 -6.50 -7.56 2.81
CA SER A 105 -5.78 -6.78 3.82
C SER A 105 -6.73 -6.30 4.92
N PRO A 106 -6.30 -6.33 6.19
CA PRO A 106 -7.15 -5.86 7.29
C PRO A 106 -7.34 -4.34 7.31
N VAL A 107 -6.45 -3.59 6.65
CA VAL A 107 -6.50 -2.13 6.60
C VAL A 107 -6.08 -1.65 5.22
N ASN A 108 -6.94 -0.84 4.60
CA ASN A 108 -6.65 -0.14 3.36
C ASN A 108 -6.60 1.37 3.66
N ILE A 109 -5.46 2.01 3.39
CA ILE A 109 -5.24 3.44 3.66
C ILE A 109 -5.19 4.17 2.32
N GLU A 110 -6.23 4.93 2.01
CA GLU A 110 -6.35 5.70 0.77
C GLU A 110 -5.57 7.00 0.88
N CYS A 111 -4.72 7.27 -0.10
CA CYS A 111 -3.76 8.35 -0.06
C CYS A 111 -3.80 9.20 -1.34
N LYS A 112 -3.71 10.52 -1.18
CA LYS A 112 -3.48 11.47 -2.27
C LYS A 112 -2.11 12.13 -2.11
N VAL A 113 -1.28 12.03 -3.14
CA VAL A 113 0.07 12.59 -3.15
C VAL A 113 0.01 14.11 -3.10
N THR A 114 0.74 14.69 -2.16
CA THR A 114 0.86 16.15 -2.00
C THR A 114 2.20 16.67 -2.53
N GLU A 115 3.26 15.85 -2.47
CA GLU A 115 4.60 16.24 -2.91
C GLU A 115 5.39 15.00 -3.33
N VAL A 116 6.20 15.14 -4.37
CA VAL A 116 7.19 14.12 -4.75
C VAL A 116 8.57 14.76 -4.66
N LYS A 117 9.43 14.23 -3.79
CA LYS A 117 10.76 14.75 -3.57
C LYS A 117 11.81 13.79 -4.12
N PRO A 118 12.59 14.21 -5.13
CA PRO A 118 13.70 13.40 -5.64
C PRO A 118 14.81 13.29 -4.60
N LEU A 119 15.26 12.04 -4.31
CA LEU A 119 16.33 11.81 -3.34
C LEU A 119 17.58 11.17 -3.94
N GLY A 120 17.49 10.61 -5.14
CA GLY A 120 18.56 9.86 -5.78
C GLY A 120 18.04 8.56 -6.38
N SER A 121 18.34 7.41 -5.77
CA SER A 121 17.82 6.11 -6.22
C SER A 121 16.31 5.97 -6.05
N HIS A 122 15.75 6.69 -5.11
CA HIS A 122 14.31 6.71 -4.79
C HIS A 122 13.78 8.13 -4.86
N ASP A 123 12.51 8.26 -5.21
CA ASP A 123 11.76 9.48 -4.94
C ASP A 123 10.84 9.22 -3.73
N LEU A 124 10.73 10.24 -2.87
CA LEU A 124 9.86 10.22 -1.71
C LEU A 124 8.51 10.81 -2.10
N PHE A 125 7.46 10.01 -1.98
CA PHE A 125 6.08 10.45 -2.17
C PHE A 125 5.47 10.76 -0.82
N LEU A 126 5.14 12.02 -0.59
CA LEU A 126 4.37 12.47 0.57
C LEU A 126 2.90 12.50 0.19
N ALA A 127 2.05 11.96 1.04
CA ALA A 127 0.63 11.85 0.74
C ALA A 127 -0.22 12.09 1.98
N GLU A 128 -1.36 12.73 1.76
CA GLU A 128 -2.40 12.88 2.77
C GLU A 128 -3.29 11.64 2.76
N VAL A 129 -3.63 11.14 3.95
CA VAL A 129 -4.59 10.05 4.11
C VAL A 129 -6.00 10.62 3.98
N THR A 130 -6.75 10.14 3.00
CA THR A 130 -8.10 10.65 2.71
C THR A 130 -9.20 9.73 3.25
N ASN A 131 -8.90 8.45 3.44
CA ASN A 131 -9.83 7.48 4.03
C ASN A 131 -9.08 6.25 4.51
N VAL A 132 -9.65 5.56 5.50
CA VAL A 132 -9.13 4.28 6.00
C VAL A 132 -10.30 3.31 6.08
N THR A 133 -10.16 2.15 5.44
CA THR A 133 -11.10 1.04 5.53
C THR A 133 -10.48 -0.06 6.37
N ILE A 134 -11.25 -0.61 7.31
CA ILE A 134 -10.81 -1.68 8.21
C ILE A 134 -11.71 -2.90 8.05
N ASP A 135 -11.15 -4.08 8.33
CA ASP A 135 -11.89 -5.35 8.27
C ASP A 135 -12.66 -5.56 9.57
N ASP A 136 -13.97 -5.74 9.46
CA ASP A 136 -14.88 -5.94 10.60
C ASP A 136 -14.51 -7.14 11.47
N ARG A 137 -13.81 -8.15 10.93
CA ARG A 137 -13.36 -9.31 11.70
C ARG A 137 -12.52 -8.95 12.93
N TYR A 138 -11.87 -7.78 12.90
CA TYR A 138 -11.01 -7.31 14.00
C TYR A 138 -11.68 -6.27 14.88
N MET A 139 -12.99 -6.06 14.74
CA MET A 139 -13.78 -5.25 15.64
C MET A 139 -14.24 -6.10 16.81
N ASN A 140 -14.02 -5.64 18.03
CA ASN A 140 -14.55 -6.33 19.22
C ASN A 140 -15.99 -5.93 19.53
N GLU A 141 -16.58 -6.56 20.54
CA GLU A 141 -17.95 -6.31 20.98
C GLU A 141 -18.23 -4.85 21.38
N ASN A 142 -17.18 -4.14 21.82
CA ASN A 142 -17.27 -2.74 22.24
C ASN A 142 -17.02 -1.74 21.09
N GLY A 143 -16.91 -2.22 19.86
CA GLY A 143 -16.64 -1.38 18.70
C GLY A 143 -15.18 -0.90 18.59
N LYS A 144 -14.25 -1.53 19.30
CA LYS A 144 -12.83 -1.24 19.21
C LYS A 144 -12.15 -2.11 18.15
N PHE A 145 -11.36 -1.48 17.29
CA PHE A 145 -10.55 -2.17 16.29
C PHE A 145 -9.28 -2.75 16.94
N GLU A 146 -9.13 -4.07 16.86
CA GLU A 146 -8.03 -4.81 17.48
C GLU A 146 -7.00 -5.25 16.42
N LEU A 147 -6.26 -4.30 15.87
CA LEU A 147 -5.28 -4.52 14.81
C LEU A 147 -4.22 -5.57 15.18
N ASN A 148 -3.85 -5.66 16.45
CA ASN A 148 -2.90 -6.64 16.97
C ASN A 148 -3.36 -8.09 16.77
N GLN A 149 -4.66 -8.34 16.59
CA GLN A 149 -5.20 -9.67 16.32
C GLN A 149 -5.05 -10.08 14.85
N SER A 150 -4.76 -9.15 13.97
CA SER A 150 -4.67 -9.43 12.52
C SER A 150 -3.38 -10.14 12.08
N GLY A 151 -2.37 -10.21 12.95
CA GLY A 151 -1.10 -10.89 12.64
C GLY A 151 -0.24 -10.11 11.66
N LEU A 152 -0.12 -8.79 11.84
CA LEU A 152 0.75 -7.94 11.02
C LEU A 152 2.20 -8.39 11.09
N VAL A 153 2.91 -8.19 9.99
CA VAL A 153 4.33 -8.53 9.85
C VAL A 153 5.19 -7.27 9.69
N ALA A 154 6.45 -7.41 10.07
CA ALA A 154 7.48 -6.42 9.82
C ALA A 154 8.63 -7.07 9.05
N TYR A 155 9.39 -6.26 8.33
CA TYR A 155 10.53 -6.72 7.55
C TYR A 155 11.84 -6.39 8.27
N SER A 156 12.70 -7.38 8.36
CA SER A 156 14.05 -7.25 8.89
C SER A 156 15.02 -7.90 7.93
N HIS A 157 15.93 -7.10 7.38
CA HIS A 157 16.91 -7.56 6.39
C HIS A 157 18.01 -8.38 7.02
#